data_f0c4099151d614aa990899cc7288e862
#
_entry.id   f0c4099151d614aa990899cc7288e862
#
_cell.length_a   1.000
_cell.length_b   1.000
_cell.length_c   1.000
_cell.angle_alpha   90.00
_cell.angle_beta   90.00
_cell.angle_gamma   90.00
#
_symmetry.space_group_name_H-M   'P 1'
#
loop_
_entity.id
_entity.type
_entity.pdbx_description
1 polymer ?
#
loop_
_entity_poly.entity_id
_entity_poly.type
_entity_poly.pdbx_seq_one_letter_code
_entity_poly.pdbx_strand_id
1 'polypeptide(L)'
;QTFEFNKDNVKEPDIKEAKKIAEYLASHPNIASKRWVYEQYDSMVGTKNMSTNRPSDAGIANVKGTNNAIAMTCDCNSRYVYSDPFVGTQIAVSEAARNIVCSGGDPLAVTNCLNFGNPYNENTYWQFVKAIEGMSSACRKFNTPVTGGNVSFYNQAVMNGKTEAVYPSPVIGMVGTVDKSKQMTLDFKTQGATIYMLGEIVDDINCSEYLYSYRGVKLSPAP
;
A
#
# COMPACT_ATOMS: atom_id res chain seq x y z
N GLN A 1 7.87 -16.97 9.75
CA GLN A 1 8.33 -16.59 11.10
C GLN A 1 7.29 -17.04 12.12
N THR A 2 7.72 -17.45 13.31
CA THR A 2 6.86 -17.71 14.46
C THR A 2 6.76 -16.40 15.28
N PHE A 3 5.56 -15.95 15.56
CA PHE A 3 5.32 -14.74 16.37
C PHE A 3 4.75 -15.16 17.74
N GLU A 4 5.33 -14.65 18.81
CA GLU A 4 4.77 -14.76 20.16
C GLU A 4 3.75 -13.63 20.42
N PHE A 5 2.84 -13.42 19.46
CA PHE A 5 1.80 -12.41 19.56
C PHE A 5 0.45 -13.07 19.80
N ASN A 6 -0.24 -12.63 20.87
CA ASN A 6 -1.64 -12.96 21.12
C ASN A 6 -2.43 -11.66 21.24
N LYS A 7 -3.43 -11.45 20.36
CA LYS A 7 -4.28 -10.26 20.36
C LYS A 7 -5.06 -10.08 21.68
N ASP A 8 -5.39 -11.19 22.36
CA ASP A 8 -6.12 -11.16 23.63
C ASP A 8 -5.33 -10.44 24.76
N ASN A 9 -4.00 -10.32 24.58
CA ASN A 9 -3.15 -9.54 25.48
C ASN A 9 -3.20 -8.03 25.19
N VAL A 10 -3.83 -7.62 24.09
CA VAL A 10 -4.01 -6.20 23.75
C VAL A 10 -5.30 -5.72 24.34
N LYS A 11 -5.20 -4.92 25.40
CA LYS A 11 -6.38 -4.36 26.06
C LYS A 11 -7.20 -3.51 25.09
N GLU A 12 -8.50 -3.82 24.99
CA GLU A 12 -9.44 -3.00 24.25
C GLU A 12 -9.54 -1.59 24.85
N PRO A 13 -9.38 -0.52 24.04
CA PRO A 13 -9.40 0.85 24.56
C PRO A 13 -10.82 1.29 24.94
N ASP A 14 -10.95 2.04 26.03
CA ASP A 14 -12.18 2.78 26.31
C ASP A 14 -12.37 3.94 25.31
N ILE A 15 -13.54 4.57 25.31
CA ILE A 15 -13.88 5.65 24.37
C ILE A 15 -12.93 6.86 24.45
N LYS A 16 -12.39 7.16 25.64
CA LYS A 16 -11.44 8.27 25.79
C LYS A 16 -10.07 7.90 25.26
N GLU A 17 -9.63 6.67 25.49
CA GLU A 17 -8.38 6.14 24.94
C GLU A 17 -8.50 6.02 23.42
N ALA A 18 -9.64 5.54 22.89
CA ALA A 18 -9.90 5.45 21.46
C ALA A 18 -9.75 6.81 20.74
N LYS A 19 -10.26 7.90 21.39
CA LYS A 19 -10.07 9.26 20.85
C LYS A 19 -8.58 9.65 20.80
N LYS A 20 -7.82 9.39 21.86
CA LYS A 20 -6.37 9.68 21.91
C LYS A 20 -5.60 8.87 20.84
N ILE A 21 -5.99 7.60 20.65
CA ILE A 21 -5.41 6.74 19.62
C ILE A 21 -5.68 7.31 18.24
N ALA A 22 -6.91 7.73 17.96
CA ALA A 22 -7.28 8.33 16.68
C ALA A 22 -6.48 9.61 16.40
N GLU A 23 -6.36 10.50 17.38
CA GLU A 23 -5.56 11.73 17.29
C GLU A 23 -4.06 11.41 17.08
N TYR A 24 -3.51 10.43 17.80
CA TYR A 24 -2.14 9.99 17.64
C TYR A 24 -1.89 9.43 16.24
N LEU A 25 -2.73 8.51 15.78
CA LEU A 25 -2.58 7.88 14.47
C LEU A 25 -2.75 8.90 13.32
N ALA A 26 -3.74 9.79 13.41
CA ALA A 26 -3.95 10.83 12.40
C ALA A 26 -2.75 11.79 12.26
N SER A 27 -2.01 12.02 13.34
CA SER A 27 -0.82 12.87 13.36
C SER A 27 0.49 12.11 13.09
N HIS A 28 0.45 10.76 13.11
CA HIS A 28 1.65 9.94 12.95
C HIS A 28 2.22 10.06 11.51
N PRO A 29 3.54 10.22 11.33
CA PRO A 29 4.15 10.44 10.01
C PRO A 29 3.81 9.40 8.95
N ASN A 30 3.55 8.14 9.34
CA ASN A 30 3.16 7.09 8.40
C ASN A 30 1.70 7.22 7.89
N ILE A 31 0.83 7.92 8.63
CA ILE A 31 -0.60 8.06 8.31
C ILE A 31 -0.96 9.50 7.92
N ALA A 32 -0.35 10.49 8.57
CA ALA A 32 -0.63 11.90 8.34
C ALA A 32 -0.51 12.29 6.86
N SER A 33 -1.24 13.32 6.47
CA SER A 33 -1.19 13.87 5.12
C SER A 33 0.24 14.18 4.68
N LYS A 34 0.58 13.79 3.46
CA LYS A 34 1.86 14.11 2.79
C LYS A 34 1.75 15.39 1.94
N ARG A 35 0.68 16.16 2.10
CA ARG A 35 0.37 17.34 1.30
C ARG A 35 1.54 18.31 1.24
N TRP A 36 2.16 18.60 2.37
CA TRP A 36 3.35 19.44 2.44
C TRP A 36 4.49 18.98 1.51
N VAL A 37 4.67 17.66 1.36
CA VAL A 37 5.71 17.10 0.48
C VAL A 37 5.38 17.35 -0.98
N TYR A 38 4.20 16.97 -1.44
CA TYR A 38 3.87 17.02 -2.87
C TYR A 38 3.49 18.43 -3.35
N GLU A 39 3.06 19.34 -2.48
CA GLU A 39 2.81 20.74 -2.85
C GLU A 39 4.07 21.53 -3.19
N GLN A 40 5.24 21.02 -2.84
CA GLN A 40 6.52 21.63 -3.22
C GLN A 40 6.88 21.40 -4.69
N TYR A 41 6.20 20.50 -5.37
CA TYR A 41 6.45 20.12 -6.74
C TYR A 41 5.32 20.62 -7.66
N ASP A 42 5.71 20.92 -8.92
CA ASP A 42 4.71 21.27 -9.93
C ASP A 42 3.87 20.06 -10.31
N SER A 43 2.59 20.10 -9.97
CA SER A 43 1.60 19.06 -10.30
C SER A 43 0.89 19.32 -11.63
N MET A 44 1.16 20.44 -12.31
CA MET A 44 0.42 20.88 -13.50
C MET A 44 1.24 20.77 -14.79
N VAL A 45 2.43 20.21 -14.77
CA VAL A 45 3.29 20.06 -15.95
C VAL A 45 2.53 19.42 -17.11
N GLY A 46 2.57 20.08 -18.26
CA GLY A 46 1.87 19.65 -19.46
C GLY A 46 0.34 19.59 -19.30
N THR A 47 -0.24 20.11 -18.21
CA THR A 47 -1.69 20.06 -17.90
C THR A 47 -2.28 18.66 -18.04
N LYS A 48 -1.54 17.64 -17.56
CA LYS A 48 -1.95 16.24 -17.66
C LYS A 48 -2.56 15.69 -16.39
N ASN A 49 -2.22 16.25 -15.23
CA ASN A 49 -2.74 15.77 -13.95
C ASN A 49 -4.23 16.09 -13.81
N MET A 50 -5.03 15.05 -13.59
CA MET A 50 -6.48 15.16 -13.36
C MET A 50 -6.86 15.07 -11.88
N SER A 51 -5.89 14.81 -11.00
CA SER A 51 -6.10 14.63 -9.55
C SER A 51 -5.75 15.88 -8.73
N THR A 52 -5.21 16.93 -9.34
CA THR A 52 -4.93 18.20 -8.65
C THR A 52 -6.23 18.77 -8.07
N ASN A 53 -6.24 19.06 -6.78
CA ASN A 53 -7.41 19.53 -6.02
C ASN A 53 -8.62 18.57 -5.99
N ARG A 54 -8.50 17.38 -6.55
CA ARG A 54 -9.52 16.32 -6.53
C ARG A 54 -8.86 14.98 -6.25
N PRO A 55 -8.42 14.72 -5.00
CA PRO A 55 -7.71 13.51 -4.66
C PRO A 55 -8.55 12.27 -4.94
N SER A 56 -7.88 11.23 -5.41
CA SER A 56 -8.39 9.91 -5.71
C SER A 56 -7.44 8.86 -5.12
N ASP A 57 -7.82 7.61 -5.08
CA ASP A 57 -6.96 6.53 -4.59
C ASP A 57 -5.79 6.22 -5.54
N ALA A 58 -5.92 6.63 -6.81
CA ALA A 58 -4.84 6.58 -7.80
C ALA A 58 -4.54 7.97 -8.37
N GLY A 59 -3.31 8.18 -8.82
CA GLY A 59 -2.96 9.34 -9.65
C GLY A 59 -3.54 9.18 -11.04
N ILE A 60 -4.25 10.19 -11.53
CA ILE A 60 -4.91 10.15 -12.84
C ILE A 60 -4.22 11.10 -13.81
N ALA A 61 -3.74 10.58 -14.93
CA ALA A 61 -3.09 11.34 -16.00
C ALA A 61 -3.95 11.37 -17.26
N ASN A 62 -4.25 12.57 -17.73
CA ASN A 62 -5.03 12.82 -18.94
C ASN A 62 -4.28 12.38 -20.20
N VAL A 63 -4.91 11.55 -21.03
CA VAL A 63 -4.47 11.31 -22.42
C VAL A 63 -5.18 12.32 -23.31
N LYS A 64 -4.48 13.40 -23.64
CA LYS A 64 -5.05 14.52 -24.40
C LYS A 64 -5.55 14.06 -25.78
N GLY A 65 -6.65 14.64 -26.23
CA GLY A 65 -7.28 14.32 -27.52
C GLY A 65 -8.10 13.02 -27.51
N THR A 66 -8.26 12.37 -26.35
CA THR A 66 -9.07 11.15 -26.19
C THR A 66 -10.01 11.26 -25.03
N ASN A 67 -10.96 10.31 -24.89
CA ASN A 67 -11.81 10.18 -23.71
C ASN A 67 -11.15 9.35 -22.58
N ASN A 68 -9.90 8.91 -22.77
CA ASN A 68 -9.20 8.06 -21.83
C ASN A 68 -8.19 8.84 -20.97
N ALA A 69 -7.97 8.32 -19.78
CA ALA A 69 -6.89 8.69 -18.87
C ALA A 69 -6.16 7.43 -18.40
N ILE A 70 -5.02 7.62 -17.77
CA ILE A 70 -4.22 6.55 -17.16
C ILE A 70 -4.29 6.72 -15.66
N ALA A 71 -4.67 5.66 -14.94
CA ALA A 71 -4.54 5.56 -13.49
C ALA A 71 -3.21 4.89 -13.12
N MET A 72 -2.59 5.37 -12.06
CA MET A 72 -1.31 4.86 -11.56
C MET A 72 -1.31 4.81 -10.04
N THR A 73 -0.79 3.71 -9.48
CA THR A 73 -0.62 3.51 -8.03
C THR A 73 0.80 3.11 -7.69
N CYS A 74 1.12 3.17 -6.40
CA CYS A 74 2.40 2.76 -5.85
C CYS A 74 2.17 2.25 -4.42
N ASP A 75 2.10 0.93 -4.25
CA ASP A 75 1.62 0.31 -3.02
C ASP A 75 2.59 -0.74 -2.47
N CYS A 76 2.83 -0.73 -1.17
CA CYS A 76 3.53 -1.77 -0.41
C CYS A 76 3.44 -1.48 1.09
N ASN A 77 3.13 -2.50 1.90
CA ASN A 77 3.37 -2.46 3.33
C ASN A 77 4.47 -3.45 3.70
N SER A 78 5.67 -2.95 3.92
CA SER A 78 6.85 -3.76 4.20
C SER A 78 6.77 -4.58 5.50
N ARG A 79 5.96 -4.17 6.48
CA ARG A 79 5.70 -4.97 7.70
C ARG A 79 4.86 -6.20 7.41
N TYR A 80 3.86 -6.08 6.55
CA TYR A 80 3.08 -7.23 6.09
C TYR A 80 3.98 -8.24 5.36
N VAL A 81 4.82 -7.74 4.45
CA VAL A 81 5.79 -8.58 3.72
C VAL A 81 6.84 -9.20 4.63
N TYR A 82 7.29 -8.48 5.66
CA TYR A 82 8.23 -9.01 6.63
C TYR A 82 7.60 -10.15 7.47
N SER A 83 6.34 -10.01 7.83
CA SER A 83 5.59 -11.01 8.60
C SER A 83 5.27 -12.24 7.77
N ASP A 84 4.75 -12.05 6.57
CA ASP A 84 4.51 -13.09 5.57
C ASP A 84 4.78 -12.55 4.17
N PRO A 85 5.91 -12.89 3.55
CA PRO A 85 6.27 -12.35 2.23
C PRO A 85 5.28 -12.72 1.12
N PHE A 86 4.66 -13.89 1.20
CA PHE A 86 3.69 -14.33 0.21
C PHE A 86 2.38 -13.54 0.34
N VAL A 87 1.77 -13.55 1.53
CA VAL A 87 0.51 -12.85 1.81
C VAL A 87 0.69 -11.34 1.72
N GLY A 88 1.73 -10.78 2.33
CA GLY A 88 1.99 -9.34 2.31
C GLY A 88 2.16 -8.78 0.90
N THR A 89 2.75 -9.55 -0.02
CA THR A 89 2.86 -9.13 -1.42
C THR A 89 1.54 -9.29 -2.18
N GLN A 90 0.74 -10.32 -1.88
CA GLN A 90 -0.63 -10.42 -2.42
C GLN A 90 -1.48 -9.22 -2.00
N ILE A 91 -1.37 -8.78 -0.74
CA ILE A 91 -2.07 -7.59 -0.23
C ILE A 91 -1.65 -6.36 -1.02
N ALA A 92 -0.35 -6.15 -1.27
CA ALA A 92 0.14 -5.00 -2.04
C ALA A 92 -0.43 -4.96 -3.47
N VAL A 93 -0.47 -6.10 -4.17
CA VAL A 93 -1.09 -6.19 -5.51
C VAL A 93 -2.60 -5.92 -5.45
N SER A 94 -3.27 -6.46 -4.43
CA SER A 94 -4.72 -6.29 -4.24
C SER A 94 -5.08 -4.84 -3.91
N GLU A 95 -4.26 -4.17 -3.10
CA GLU A 95 -4.40 -2.75 -2.76
C GLU A 95 -4.24 -1.89 -4.01
N ALA A 96 -3.18 -2.11 -4.80
CA ALA A 96 -2.94 -1.41 -6.05
C ALA A 96 -4.13 -1.54 -7.03
N ALA A 97 -4.64 -2.76 -7.21
CA ALA A 97 -5.80 -3.00 -8.08
C ALA A 97 -7.07 -2.29 -7.56
N ARG A 98 -7.33 -2.37 -6.26
CA ARG A 98 -8.47 -1.69 -5.62
C ARG A 98 -8.38 -0.17 -5.76
N ASN A 99 -7.21 0.41 -5.58
CA ASN A 99 -7.00 1.85 -5.71
C ASN A 99 -7.31 2.35 -7.13
N ILE A 100 -6.96 1.57 -8.17
CA ILE A 100 -7.34 1.88 -9.56
C ILE A 100 -8.86 1.79 -9.75
N VAL A 101 -9.49 0.71 -9.27
CA VAL A 101 -10.95 0.51 -9.41
C VAL A 101 -11.73 1.60 -8.66
N CYS A 102 -11.33 1.95 -7.45
CA CYS A 102 -11.95 3.03 -6.67
C CYS A 102 -11.80 4.41 -7.34
N SER A 103 -10.80 4.58 -8.19
CA SER A 103 -10.62 5.79 -9.00
C SER A 103 -11.43 5.80 -10.31
N GLY A 104 -12.21 4.75 -10.57
CA GLY A 104 -13.03 4.57 -11.77
C GLY A 104 -12.31 3.92 -12.94
N GLY A 105 -11.20 3.24 -12.69
CA GLY A 105 -10.36 2.61 -13.71
C GLY A 105 -10.41 1.09 -13.72
N ASP A 106 -9.83 0.53 -14.78
CA ASP A 106 -9.62 -0.89 -14.97
C ASP A 106 -8.12 -1.21 -14.86
N PRO A 107 -7.68 -2.03 -13.87
CA PRO A 107 -6.28 -2.45 -13.73
C PRO A 107 -5.79 -3.21 -14.96
N LEU A 108 -4.58 -2.90 -15.47
CA LEU A 108 -4.05 -3.52 -16.67
C LEU A 108 -2.74 -4.27 -16.45
N ALA A 109 -1.77 -3.64 -15.81
CA ALA A 109 -0.42 -4.18 -15.72
C ALA A 109 0.33 -3.68 -14.50
N VAL A 110 1.33 -4.45 -14.08
CA VAL A 110 2.22 -4.15 -12.96
C VAL A 110 3.61 -3.81 -13.48
N THR A 111 4.21 -2.78 -12.90
CA THR A 111 5.65 -2.57 -12.85
C THR A 111 6.09 -2.63 -11.39
N ASN A 112 7.14 -3.37 -11.07
CA ASN A 112 7.56 -3.51 -9.69
C ASN A 112 8.90 -2.82 -9.39
N CYS A 113 9.11 -2.48 -8.12
CA CYS A 113 10.39 -2.01 -7.60
C CYS A 113 10.72 -2.86 -6.37
N LEU A 114 11.55 -3.87 -6.56
CA LEU A 114 11.85 -4.88 -5.55
C LEU A 114 13.07 -4.46 -4.73
N ASN A 115 12.90 -4.28 -3.42
CA ASN A 115 13.96 -3.83 -2.53
C ASN A 115 14.14 -4.84 -1.39
N PHE A 116 15.30 -5.49 -1.36
CA PHE A 116 15.64 -6.54 -0.40
C PHE A 116 17.07 -6.36 0.12
N GLY A 117 17.37 -6.97 1.25
CA GLY A 117 18.72 -7.02 1.81
C GLY A 117 19.69 -7.85 0.98
N ASN A 118 20.74 -8.37 1.62
CA ASN A 118 21.74 -9.21 0.98
C ASN A 118 21.15 -10.57 0.57
N PRO A 119 21.13 -10.93 -0.73
CA PRO A 119 20.53 -12.18 -1.22
C PRO A 119 21.32 -13.44 -0.84
N TYR A 120 22.57 -13.32 -0.36
CA TYR A 120 23.33 -14.45 0.19
C TYR A 120 22.89 -14.79 1.62
N ASN A 121 22.06 -13.97 2.25
CA ASN A 121 21.38 -14.31 3.48
C ASN A 121 20.15 -15.17 3.16
N GLU A 122 20.09 -16.39 3.70
CA GLU A 122 19.04 -17.37 3.42
C GLU A 122 17.63 -16.84 3.72
N ASN A 123 17.46 -16.08 4.81
CA ASN A 123 16.18 -15.48 5.16
C ASN A 123 15.75 -14.41 4.14
N THR A 124 16.69 -13.56 3.72
CA THR A 124 16.42 -12.52 2.69
C THR A 124 16.04 -13.16 1.37
N TYR A 125 16.78 -14.22 0.96
CA TYR A 125 16.49 -14.93 -0.28
C TYR A 125 15.13 -15.64 -0.22
N TRP A 126 14.81 -16.28 0.91
CA TRP A 126 13.48 -16.86 1.13
C TRP A 126 12.36 -15.82 1.05
N GLN A 127 12.53 -14.65 1.69
CA GLN A 127 11.57 -13.54 1.61
C GLN A 127 11.36 -13.09 0.16
N PHE A 128 12.44 -12.95 -0.60
CA PHE A 128 12.40 -12.58 -2.01
C PHE A 128 11.59 -13.60 -2.84
N VAL A 129 11.92 -14.89 -2.73
CA VAL A 129 11.23 -15.96 -3.45
C VAL A 129 9.73 -15.97 -3.11
N LYS A 130 9.39 -15.91 -1.81
CA LYS A 130 7.99 -15.92 -1.37
C LYS A 130 7.22 -14.66 -1.80
N ALA A 131 7.86 -13.50 -1.82
CA ALA A 131 7.26 -12.28 -2.35
C ALA A 131 6.94 -12.40 -3.85
N ILE A 132 7.85 -12.96 -4.64
CA ILE A 132 7.62 -13.21 -6.07
C ILE A 132 6.49 -14.23 -6.31
N GLU A 133 6.43 -15.30 -5.52
CA GLU A 133 5.33 -16.26 -5.57
C GLU A 133 3.98 -15.60 -5.25
N GLY A 134 3.91 -14.78 -4.20
CA GLY A 134 2.72 -14.01 -3.81
C GLY A 134 2.28 -13.03 -4.89
N MET A 135 3.21 -12.24 -5.42
CA MET A 135 2.97 -11.33 -6.54
C MET A 135 2.40 -12.08 -7.76
N SER A 136 3.05 -13.17 -8.15
CA SER A 136 2.64 -13.97 -9.31
C SER A 136 1.24 -14.55 -9.13
N SER A 137 0.90 -15.01 -7.92
CA SER A 137 -0.43 -15.53 -7.59
C SER A 137 -1.50 -14.44 -7.75
N ALA A 138 -1.29 -13.26 -7.14
CA ALA A 138 -2.24 -12.16 -7.21
C ALA A 138 -2.36 -11.58 -8.61
N CYS A 139 -1.26 -11.39 -9.33
CA CYS A 139 -1.27 -10.89 -10.70
C CYS A 139 -2.04 -11.82 -11.66
N ARG A 140 -1.92 -13.14 -11.48
CA ARG A 140 -2.75 -14.10 -12.24
C ARG A 140 -4.22 -13.99 -11.88
N LYS A 141 -4.54 -13.82 -10.59
CA LYS A 141 -5.93 -13.65 -10.11
C LYS A 141 -6.61 -12.43 -10.73
N PHE A 142 -5.89 -11.31 -10.82
CA PHE A 142 -6.41 -10.04 -11.33
C PHE A 142 -6.18 -9.85 -12.83
N ASN A 143 -5.51 -10.79 -13.50
CA ASN A 143 -5.12 -10.66 -14.91
C ASN A 143 -4.29 -9.39 -15.19
N THR A 144 -3.36 -9.06 -14.29
CA THR A 144 -2.48 -7.89 -14.35
C THR A 144 -1.03 -8.34 -14.51
N PRO A 145 -0.54 -8.61 -15.72
CA PRO A 145 0.82 -9.11 -15.91
C PRO A 145 1.87 -8.11 -15.44
N VAL A 146 2.99 -8.64 -14.95
CA VAL A 146 4.18 -7.85 -14.69
C VAL A 146 4.89 -7.61 -16.02
N THR A 147 4.94 -6.35 -16.46
CA THR A 147 5.52 -5.94 -17.75
C THR A 147 6.94 -5.39 -17.62
N GLY A 148 7.38 -5.09 -16.42
CA GLY A 148 8.72 -4.55 -16.15
C GLY A 148 8.93 -4.28 -14.68
N GLY A 149 10.09 -3.75 -14.35
CA GLY A 149 10.45 -3.41 -12.99
C GLY A 149 11.95 -3.46 -12.76
N ASN A 150 12.35 -3.36 -11.48
CA ASN A 150 13.74 -3.49 -11.07
C ASN A 150 13.88 -4.33 -9.81
N VAL A 151 15.07 -4.85 -9.60
CA VAL A 151 15.50 -5.50 -8.36
C VAL A 151 16.67 -4.70 -7.80
N SER A 152 16.57 -4.36 -6.52
CA SER A 152 17.64 -3.75 -5.74
C SER A 152 17.92 -4.66 -4.54
N PHE A 153 19.14 -5.20 -4.48
CA PHE A 153 19.63 -5.99 -3.37
C PHE A 153 20.65 -5.21 -2.52
N TYR A 154 21.10 -5.80 -1.43
CA TYR A 154 22.02 -5.20 -0.48
C TYR A 154 21.51 -3.92 0.18
N ASN A 155 20.18 -3.73 0.23
CA ASN A 155 19.60 -2.63 0.98
C ASN A 155 19.70 -2.94 2.48
N GLN A 156 20.66 -2.31 3.12
CA GLN A 156 20.98 -2.54 4.53
C GLN A 156 21.58 -1.27 5.15
N ALA A 157 21.42 -1.14 6.45
CA ALA A 157 21.99 -0.06 7.22
C ALA A 157 22.83 -0.60 8.38
N VAL A 158 23.80 0.17 8.83
CA VAL A 158 24.54 -0.14 10.06
C VAL A 158 23.87 0.60 11.20
N MET A 159 23.23 -0.14 12.10
CA MET A 159 22.57 0.40 13.28
C MET A 159 23.22 -0.20 14.53
N ASN A 160 23.72 0.64 15.43
CA ASN A 160 24.40 0.21 16.66
C ASN A 160 25.54 -0.80 16.42
N GLY A 161 26.32 -0.61 15.33
CA GLY A 161 27.42 -1.50 14.96
C GLY A 161 27.01 -2.85 14.35
N LYS A 162 25.71 -3.07 14.11
CA LYS A 162 25.19 -4.24 13.42
C LYS A 162 24.65 -3.87 12.04
N THR A 163 24.92 -4.71 11.05
CA THR A 163 24.32 -4.58 9.73
C THR A 163 22.95 -5.22 9.74
N GLU A 164 21.91 -4.41 9.50
CA GLU A 164 20.53 -4.85 9.44
C GLU A 164 19.98 -4.62 8.04
N ALA A 165 19.31 -5.62 7.48
CA ALA A 165 18.60 -5.48 6.22
C ALA A 165 17.37 -4.57 6.39
N VAL A 166 17.04 -3.81 5.35
CA VAL A 166 15.74 -3.14 5.29
C VAL A 166 14.60 -4.17 5.31
N TYR A 167 13.42 -3.77 5.73
CA TYR A 167 12.24 -4.61 5.56
C TYR A 167 12.03 -4.92 4.07
N PRO A 168 11.66 -6.18 3.72
CA PRO A 168 11.41 -6.56 2.34
C PRO A 168 10.30 -5.70 1.75
N SER A 169 10.60 -5.01 0.66
CA SER A 169 9.72 -4.00 0.08
C SER A 169 9.55 -4.24 -1.43
N PRO A 170 8.73 -5.22 -1.82
CA PRO A 170 8.31 -5.41 -3.21
C PRO A 170 7.23 -4.37 -3.56
N VAL A 171 7.65 -3.17 -3.89
CA VAL A 171 6.73 -2.08 -4.23
C VAL A 171 6.04 -2.40 -5.56
N ILE A 172 4.71 -2.30 -5.56
CA ILE A 172 3.85 -2.56 -6.71
C ILE A 172 3.44 -1.23 -7.32
N GLY A 173 3.95 -0.92 -8.50
CA GLY A 173 3.38 0.09 -9.37
C GLY A 173 2.35 -0.59 -10.28
N MET A 174 1.12 -0.12 -10.27
CA MET A 174 0.09 -0.63 -11.16
C MET A 174 -0.42 0.47 -12.07
N VAL A 175 -0.67 0.12 -13.30
CA VAL A 175 -1.23 1.02 -14.31
C VAL A 175 -2.58 0.48 -14.77
N GLY A 176 -3.55 1.37 -14.92
CA GLY A 176 -4.86 1.07 -15.46
C GLY A 176 -5.37 2.14 -16.42
N THR A 177 -6.44 1.85 -17.11
CA THR A 177 -7.15 2.82 -17.94
C THR A 177 -8.39 3.34 -17.25
N VAL A 178 -8.71 4.59 -17.50
CA VAL A 178 -9.91 5.26 -16.99
C VAL A 178 -10.65 5.93 -18.15
N ASP A 179 -11.93 5.65 -18.30
CA ASP A 179 -12.81 6.54 -19.05
C ASP A 179 -13.02 7.82 -18.23
N LYS A 180 -12.69 8.98 -18.78
CA LYS A 180 -12.76 10.27 -18.06
C LYS A 180 -14.13 10.57 -17.47
N SER A 181 -15.19 10.05 -18.09
CA SER A 181 -16.56 10.20 -17.58
C SER A 181 -16.84 9.39 -16.33
N LYS A 182 -16.01 8.38 -16.04
CA LYS A 182 -16.12 7.46 -14.88
C LYS A 182 -15.15 7.78 -13.76
N GLN A 183 -14.30 8.80 -13.92
CA GLN A 183 -13.32 9.16 -12.89
C GLN A 183 -14.04 9.44 -11.56
N MET A 184 -13.53 8.81 -10.50
CA MET A 184 -14.03 8.99 -9.13
C MET A 184 -12.99 9.69 -8.25
N THR A 185 -13.49 10.44 -7.29
CA THR A 185 -12.72 11.15 -6.26
C THR A 185 -13.23 10.77 -4.88
N LEU A 186 -12.50 11.08 -3.80
CA LEU A 186 -12.79 10.62 -2.44
C LEU A 186 -14.04 11.21 -1.81
N ASP A 187 -14.50 12.36 -2.28
CA ASP A 187 -15.64 13.06 -1.70
C ASP A 187 -16.99 12.37 -2.00
N PHE A 188 -17.93 12.48 -1.08
CA PHE A 188 -19.33 12.10 -1.30
C PHE A 188 -19.97 13.01 -2.35
N LYS A 189 -20.66 12.43 -3.34
CA LYS A 189 -21.16 13.16 -4.51
C LYS A 189 -22.60 13.68 -4.33
N THR A 190 -23.42 12.94 -3.59
CA THR A 190 -24.86 13.21 -3.52
C THR A 190 -25.33 13.12 -2.07
N GLN A 191 -25.98 14.17 -1.58
CA GLN A 191 -26.62 14.15 -0.27
C GLN A 191 -27.77 13.12 -0.26
N GLY A 192 -27.79 12.29 0.79
CA GLY A 192 -28.82 11.24 0.95
C GLY A 192 -28.55 9.97 0.14
N ALA A 193 -27.41 9.87 -0.57
CA ALA A 193 -27.02 8.63 -1.23
C ALA A 193 -26.77 7.50 -0.20
N THR A 194 -27.14 6.28 -0.55
CA THR A 194 -26.88 5.11 0.28
C THR A 194 -25.38 4.78 0.27
N ILE A 195 -24.83 4.55 1.45
CA ILE A 195 -23.43 4.12 1.62
C ILE A 195 -23.44 2.59 1.75
N TYR A 196 -22.66 1.94 0.90
CA TYR A 196 -22.47 0.50 0.93
C TYR A 196 -21.07 0.16 1.41
N MET A 197 -20.95 -0.93 2.16
CA MET A 197 -19.69 -1.55 2.51
C MET A 197 -19.59 -2.88 1.77
N LEU A 198 -18.49 -3.11 1.06
CA LEU A 198 -18.19 -4.37 0.40
C LEU A 198 -17.25 -5.19 1.28
N GLY A 199 -17.62 -6.44 1.56
CA GLY A 199 -16.88 -7.35 2.41
C GLY A 199 -17.40 -7.39 3.84
N GLU A 200 -16.72 -8.15 4.67
CA GLU A 200 -17.02 -8.32 6.09
C GLU A 200 -16.03 -7.50 6.94
N ILE A 201 -16.50 -7.04 8.11
CA ILE A 201 -15.61 -6.47 9.12
C ILE A 201 -14.90 -7.65 9.79
N VAL A 202 -13.59 -7.68 9.69
CA VAL A 202 -12.76 -8.67 10.37
C VAL A 202 -12.15 -8.07 11.63
N ASP A 203 -12.09 -8.87 12.70
CA ASP A 203 -11.43 -8.49 13.94
C ASP A 203 -9.92 -8.78 13.84
N ASP A 204 -9.23 -7.97 13.03
CA ASP A 204 -7.79 -8.07 12.80
C ASP A 204 -7.11 -6.73 12.99
N ILE A 205 -6.09 -6.70 13.86
CA ILE A 205 -5.24 -5.54 14.13
C ILE A 205 -3.77 -5.81 13.78
N ASN A 206 -3.47 -6.98 13.21
CA ASN A 206 -2.12 -7.45 12.94
C ASN A 206 -1.35 -6.48 12.04
N CYS A 207 -0.06 -6.30 12.34
CA CYS A 207 0.85 -5.39 11.64
C CYS A 207 0.36 -3.94 11.51
N SER A 208 -0.72 -3.57 12.21
CA SER A 208 -1.28 -2.21 12.14
C SER A 208 -0.33 -1.17 12.75
N GLU A 209 -0.48 0.08 12.33
CA GLU A 209 0.21 1.20 12.94
C GLU A 209 -0.15 1.37 14.41
N TYR A 210 -1.38 0.99 14.79
CA TYR A 210 -1.83 0.95 16.18
C TYR A 210 -0.96 0.02 17.03
N LEU A 211 -0.77 -1.24 16.58
CA LEU A 211 0.08 -2.18 17.31
C LEU A 211 1.53 -1.72 17.33
N TYR A 212 2.06 -1.36 16.16
CA TYR A 212 3.48 -1.07 15.98
C TYR A 212 3.91 0.20 16.72
N SER A 213 3.24 1.32 16.48
CA SER A 213 3.66 2.63 16.96
C SER A 213 3.03 3.00 18.31
N TYR A 214 1.75 2.70 18.52
CA TYR A 214 1.07 3.08 19.74
C TYR A 214 1.25 2.05 20.86
N ARG A 215 1.13 0.76 20.55
CA ARG A 215 1.28 -0.33 21.55
C ARG A 215 2.71 -0.88 21.66
N GLY A 216 3.62 -0.52 20.75
CA GLY A 216 5.01 -0.97 20.78
C GLY A 216 5.22 -2.43 20.36
N VAL A 217 4.20 -3.09 19.82
CA VAL A 217 4.28 -4.48 19.34
C VAL A 217 4.90 -4.47 17.96
N LYS A 218 6.17 -4.87 17.87
CA LYS A 218 6.96 -4.77 16.64
C LYS A 218 6.71 -5.89 15.65
N LEU A 219 6.26 -7.06 16.12
CA LEU A 219 6.03 -8.25 15.31
C LEU A 219 4.67 -8.86 15.65
N SER A 220 3.88 -9.11 14.62
CA SER A 220 2.63 -9.86 14.67
C SER A 220 2.42 -10.55 13.33
N PRO A 221 1.53 -11.52 13.19
CA PRO A 221 1.21 -12.12 11.90
C PRO A 221 0.80 -11.07 10.85
N ALA A 222 0.88 -11.39 9.57
CA ALA A 222 0.25 -10.59 8.52
C ALA A 222 -1.29 -10.68 8.64
N PRO A 223 -2.02 -9.60 8.28
CA PRO A 223 -3.48 -9.60 8.30
C PRO A 223 -4.08 -10.52 7.25
#